data_d3a4518091afa55b012d91d2b7573883
#
_entry.id   d3a4518091afa55b012d91d2b7573883
#
_cell.length_a   1.000
_cell.length_b   1.000
_cell.length_c   1.000
_cell.angle_alpha   90.00
_cell.angle_beta   90.00
_cell.angle_gamma   90.00
#
_symmetry.space_group_name_H-M   'P 1'
#
loop_
_entity.id
_entity.type
_entity.pdbx_description
1 polymer ?
#
loop_
_entity_poly.entity_id
_entity_poly.type
_entity_poly.pdbx_seq_one_letter_code
_entity_poly.pdbx_strand_id
1 'polypeptide(L)'
;LLNGVAGLMRHHKIDSIVALDDFDVEKAAFLRESVRMPGMGQTTARYFRDKLAMRMRAKDAGVPIPAFSSLFHDEDINRFADTVSPPWVLKPRSEASASGIIKIHSKDELWQKVHELGPDRLRYLVEQFKPGAVYHCDGINWHGKVLYSLTSQYLATPMEISQGGGIFRSANVPYNSADEKEISKVNAQVMKA
;
A
#
# COMPACT_ATOMS: atom_id res chain seq x y z
N LEU A 1 -12.63 -21.52 -1.41
CA LEU A 1 -12.93 -20.56 -0.36
C LEU A 1 -14.44 -20.26 -0.33
N LEU A 2 -15.03 -19.75 -1.41
CA LEU A 2 -16.48 -19.39 -1.47
C LEU A 2 -17.39 -20.59 -1.14
N ASN A 3 -17.13 -21.76 -1.73
CA ASN A 3 -17.90 -22.98 -1.44
C ASN A 3 -17.84 -23.41 0.04
N GLY A 4 -16.69 -23.19 0.71
CA GLY A 4 -16.54 -23.46 2.14
C GLY A 4 -17.42 -22.52 2.97
N VAL A 5 -17.39 -21.21 2.68
CA VAL A 5 -18.25 -20.23 3.36
C VAL A 5 -19.72 -20.54 3.11
N ALA A 6 -20.11 -20.80 1.86
CA ALA A 6 -21.49 -21.16 1.51
C ALA A 6 -21.97 -22.45 2.25
N GLY A 7 -21.08 -23.44 2.42
CA GLY A 7 -21.35 -24.63 3.20
C GLY A 7 -21.60 -24.32 4.69
N LEU A 8 -20.79 -23.47 5.30
CA LEU A 8 -20.97 -23.03 6.68
C LEU A 8 -22.29 -22.26 6.88
N MET A 9 -22.64 -21.37 5.93
CA MET A 9 -23.86 -20.57 6.00
C MET A 9 -25.15 -21.40 5.98
N ARG A 10 -25.09 -22.65 5.52
CA ARG A 10 -26.26 -23.57 5.56
C ARG A 10 -26.64 -23.98 6.98
N HIS A 11 -25.71 -23.94 7.91
CA HIS A 11 -25.87 -24.43 9.27
C HIS A 11 -25.60 -23.38 10.34
N HIS A 12 -24.97 -22.27 9.97
CA HIS A 12 -24.56 -21.22 10.89
C HIS A 12 -24.94 -19.85 10.32
N LYS A 13 -25.46 -19.00 11.19
CA LYS A 13 -25.58 -17.57 10.91
C LYS A 13 -24.19 -16.93 11.00
N ILE A 14 -23.73 -16.33 9.91
CA ILE A 14 -22.47 -15.58 9.86
C ILE A 14 -22.82 -14.09 9.86
N ASP A 15 -22.40 -13.36 10.87
CA ASP A 15 -22.70 -11.93 11.01
C ASP A 15 -21.64 -11.04 10.34
N SER A 16 -20.39 -11.51 10.22
CA SER A 16 -19.33 -10.75 9.52
C SER A 16 -18.24 -11.68 8.99
N ILE A 17 -17.53 -11.19 7.97
CA ILE A 17 -16.32 -11.81 7.41
C ILE A 17 -15.18 -10.80 7.56
N VAL A 18 -14.16 -11.15 8.34
CA VAL A 18 -13.04 -10.29 8.70
C VAL A 18 -11.74 -10.90 8.19
N ALA A 19 -10.89 -10.09 7.57
CA ALA A 19 -9.51 -10.45 7.28
C ALA A 19 -8.65 -10.12 8.50
N LEU A 20 -7.84 -11.07 8.95
CA LEU A 20 -6.89 -10.89 10.05
C LEU A 20 -5.45 -10.74 9.55
N ASP A 21 -5.25 -10.81 8.24
CA ASP A 21 -3.96 -10.70 7.57
C ASP A 21 -4.10 -9.85 6.30
N ASP A 22 -3.05 -9.13 5.96
CA ASP A 22 -2.99 -8.27 4.78
C ASP A 22 -3.34 -9.00 3.49
N PHE A 23 -2.87 -10.24 3.32
CA PHE A 23 -3.10 -11.04 2.11
C PHE A 23 -4.53 -11.57 1.96
N ASP A 24 -5.33 -11.47 3.03
CA ASP A 24 -6.71 -11.92 3.03
C ASP A 24 -7.75 -10.79 2.85
N VAL A 25 -7.32 -9.53 2.88
CA VAL A 25 -8.19 -8.36 2.77
C VAL A 25 -9.05 -8.40 1.50
N GLU A 26 -8.45 -8.66 0.33
CA GLU A 26 -9.18 -8.74 -0.94
C GLU A 26 -10.06 -10.01 -1.02
N LYS A 27 -9.60 -11.13 -0.44
CA LYS A 27 -10.37 -12.39 -0.38
C LYS A 27 -11.62 -12.24 0.49
N ALA A 28 -11.47 -11.58 1.65
CA ALA A 28 -12.60 -11.29 2.53
C ALA A 28 -13.61 -10.35 1.86
N ALA A 29 -13.13 -9.35 1.11
CA ALA A 29 -13.98 -8.45 0.34
C ALA A 29 -14.75 -9.21 -0.76
N PHE A 30 -14.07 -10.08 -1.51
CA PHE A 30 -14.70 -10.96 -2.51
C PHE A 30 -15.80 -11.83 -1.88
N LEU A 31 -15.52 -12.44 -0.73
CA LEU A 31 -16.53 -13.27 -0.03
C LEU A 31 -17.74 -12.45 0.40
N ARG A 32 -17.52 -11.28 1.03
CA ARG A 32 -18.62 -10.40 1.45
C ARG A 32 -19.53 -10.03 0.28
N GLU A 33 -18.95 -9.62 -0.85
CA GLU A 33 -19.74 -9.30 -2.05
C GLU A 33 -20.48 -10.51 -2.60
N SER A 34 -19.84 -11.69 -2.64
CA SER A 34 -20.44 -12.92 -3.17
C SER A 34 -21.65 -13.37 -2.36
N VAL A 35 -21.61 -13.21 -1.03
CA VAL A 35 -22.73 -13.63 -0.14
C VAL A 35 -23.61 -12.46 0.32
N ARG A 36 -23.43 -11.27 -0.28
CA ARG A 36 -24.22 -10.05 0.04
C ARG A 36 -24.12 -9.63 1.50
N MET A 37 -22.96 -9.85 2.10
CA MET A 37 -22.68 -9.45 3.49
C MET A 37 -22.17 -8.00 3.52
N PRO A 38 -22.62 -7.19 4.52
CA PRO A 38 -22.13 -5.82 4.67
C PRO A 38 -20.63 -5.75 4.91
N GLY A 39 -20.02 -4.66 4.43
CA GLY A 39 -18.60 -4.35 4.64
C GLY A 39 -17.91 -3.89 3.37
N MET A 40 -16.60 -3.66 3.47
CA MET A 40 -15.78 -3.18 2.37
C MET A 40 -15.75 -4.21 1.22
N GLY A 41 -16.13 -3.76 0.02
CA GLY A 41 -16.08 -4.55 -1.19
C GLY A 41 -14.70 -4.56 -1.85
N GLN A 42 -14.55 -5.33 -2.95
CA GLN A 42 -13.26 -5.55 -3.60
C GLN A 42 -12.58 -4.27 -4.11
N THR A 43 -13.34 -3.36 -4.72
CA THR A 43 -12.78 -2.10 -5.23
C THR A 43 -12.15 -1.28 -4.11
N THR A 44 -12.86 -1.13 -2.98
CA THR A 44 -12.35 -0.40 -1.82
C THR A 44 -11.18 -1.14 -1.15
N ALA A 45 -11.26 -2.47 -1.05
CA ALA A 45 -10.19 -3.29 -0.47
C ALA A 45 -8.84 -3.09 -1.18
N ARG A 46 -8.86 -2.91 -2.50
CA ARG A 46 -7.65 -2.64 -3.29
C ARG A 46 -6.94 -1.35 -2.89
N TYR A 47 -7.66 -0.33 -2.45
CA TYR A 47 -7.02 0.91 -1.97
C TYR A 47 -6.15 0.70 -0.72
N PHE A 48 -6.34 -0.42 -0.01
CA PHE A 48 -5.56 -0.79 1.17
C PHE A 48 -4.47 -1.84 0.89
N ARG A 49 -4.48 -2.46 -0.31
CA ARG A 49 -3.55 -3.55 -0.67
C ARG A 49 -2.71 -3.26 -1.91
N ASP A 50 -3.33 -2.73 -2.95
CA ASP A 50 -2.67 -2.44 -4.22
C ASP A 50 -2.06 -1.04 -4.17
N LYS A 51 -0.73 -0.96 -4.11
CA LYS A 51 0.00 0.31 -4.02
C LYS A 51 -0.28 1.24 -5.20
N LEU A 52 -0.55 0.72 -6.40
CA LEU A 52 -0.92 1.54 -7.54
C LEU A 52 -2.32 2.15 -7.35
N ALA A 53 -3.30 1.35 -6.97
CA ALA A 53 -4.65 1.83 -6.69
C ALA A 53 -4.65 2.85 -5.53
N MET A 54 -3.88 2.57 -4.47
CA MET A 54 -3.65 3.48 -3.34
C MET A 54 -3.07 4.82 -3.81
N ARG A 55 -2.04 4.81 -4.67
CA ARG A 55 -1.41 6.03 -5.20
C ARG A 55 -2.38 6.84 -6.08
N MET A 56 -3.12 6.16 -6.95
CA MET A 56 -4.13 6.82 -7.78
C MET A 56 -5.19 7.51 -6.92
N ARG A 57 -5.75 6.78 -5.94
CA ARG A 57 -6.77 7.33 -5.05
C ARG A 57 -6.26 8.51 -4.23
N ALA A 58 -5.06 8.40 -3.65
CA ALA A 58 -4.43 9.47 -2.89
C ALA A 58 -4.17 10.71 -3.76
N LYS A 59 -3.69 10.53 -5.00
CA LYS A 59 -3.48 11.61 -5.97
C LYS A 59 -4.79 12.35 -6.27
N ASP A 60 -5.86 11.61 -6.57
CA ASP A 60 -7.16 12.18 -6.91
C ASP A 60 -7.76 12.97 -5.74
N ALA A 61 -7.45 12.56 -4.51
CA ALA A 61 -7.86 13.24 -3.28
C ALA A 61 -6.92 14.38 -2.85
N GLY A 62 -5.86 14.66 -3.60
CA GLY A 62 -4.88 15.71 -3.27
C GLY A 62 -3.99 15.41 -2.08
N VAL A 63 -3.86 14.14 -1.69
CA VAL A 63 -2.91 13.73 -0.64
C VAL A 63 -1.49 13.79 -1.21
N PRO A 64 -0.51 14.39 -0.50
CA PRO A 64 0.88 14.43 -0.94
C PRO A 64 1.46 13.02 -1.07
N ILE A 65 1.92 12.68 -2.27
CA ILE A 65 2.54 11.39 -2.58
C ILE A 65 3.75 11.58 -3.49
N PRO A 66 4.72 10.66 -3.51
CA PRO A 66 5.77 10.63 -4.51
C PRO A 66 5.20 10.51 -5.92
N ALA A 67 5.89 11.08 -6.91
CA ALA A 67 5.57 10.83 -8.31
C ALA A 67 5.67 9.33 -8.60
N PHE A 68 4.73 8.80 -9.38
CA PHE A 68 4.67 7.37 -9.69
C PHE A 68 4.12 7.11 -11.09
N SER A 69 4.39 5.91 -11.62
CA SER A 69 3.77 5.40 -12.84
C SER A 69 3.45 3.92 -12.71
N SER A 70 2.39 3.49 -13.38
CA SER A 70 2.18 2.08 -13.71
C SER A 70 3.22 1.65 -14.75
N LEU A 71 3.38 0.33 -14.92
CA LEU A 71 4.21 -0.22 -15.99
C LEU A 71 3.36 -0.82 -17.12
N PHE A 72 2.11 -0.34 -17.31
CA PHE A 72 1.21 -0.88 -18.31
C PHE A 72 1.59 -0.45 -19.72
N HIS A 73 1.88 0.82 -19.91
CA HIS A 73 2.18 1.42 -21.19
C HIS A 73 3.58 1.99 -21.22
N ASP A 74 4.33 1.70 -22.28
CA ASP A 74 5.70 2.14 -22.45
C ASP A 74 5.83 3.67 -22.51
N GLU A 75 4.82 4.35 -23.06
CA GLU A 75 4.77 5.81 -23.09
C GLU A 75 4.70 6.43 -21.69
N ASP A 76 3.95 5.82 -20.77
CA ASP A 76 3.84 6.30 -19.39
C ASP A 76 5.15 6.09 -18.62
N ILE A 77 5.84 4.97 -18.86
CA ILE A 77 7.15 4.69 -18.30
C ILE A 77 8.18 5.72 -18.80
N ASN A 78 8.20 5.98 -20.12
CA ASN A 78 9.08 6.97 -20.69
C ASN A 78 8.80 8.37 -20.14
N ARG A 79 7.53 8.77 -20.12
CA ARG A 79 7.12 10.08 -19.58
C ARG A 79 7.55 10.24 -18.13
N PHE A 80 7.36 9.22 -17.30
CA PHE A 80 7.83 9.22 -15.92
C PHE A 80 9.35 9.38 -15.82
N ALA A 81 10.10 8.59 -16.57
CA ALA A 81 11.57 8.63 -16.55
C ALA A 81 12.15 9.95 -17.09
N ASP A 82 11.45 10.61 -18.00
CA ASP A 82 11.88 11.89 -18.59
C ASP A 82 11.52 13.10 -17.70
N THR A 83 10.51 12.97 -16.84
CA THR A 83 10.01 14.10 -16.02
C THR A 83 10.39 14.00 -14.54
N VAL A 84 10.73 12.81 -14.05
CA VAL A 84 11.04 12.56 -12.63
C VAL A 84 12.51 12.15 -12.50
N SER A 85 13.32 12.94 -11.79
CA SER A 85 14.74 12.62 -11.60
C SER A 85 14.92 11.36 -10.73
N PRO A 86 15.88 10.47 -11.07
CA PRO A 86 16.23 9.34 -10.23
C PRO A 86 16.88 9.79 -8.90
N PRO A 87 17.05 8.91 -7.91
CA PRO A 87 16.73 7.49 -7.96
C PRO A 87 15.23 7.23 -7.83
N TRP A 88 14.81 6.08 -8.36
CA TRP A 88 13.44 5.57 -8.27
C TRP A 88 13.42 4.26 -7.51
N VAL A 89 12.22 3.80 -7.17
CA VAL A 89 11.97 2.46 -6.67
C VAL A 89 10.96 1.75 -7.55
N LEU A 90 11.35 0.58 -8.02
CA LEU A 90 10.49 -0.38 -8.68
C LEU A 90 10.01 -1.38 -7.63
N LYS A 91 8.69 -1.53 -7.46
CA LYS A 91 8.16 -2.35 -6.38
C LYS A 91 6.89 -3.10 -6.77
N PRO A 92 6.66 -4.29 -6.20
CA PRO A 92 5.41 -5.00 -6.37
C PRO A 92 4.23 -4.22 -5.81
N ARG A 93 3.08 -4.31 -6.48
CA ARG A 93 1.86 -3.61 -6.09
C ARG A 93 1.25 -4.14 -4.78
N SER A 94 1.27 -5.46 -4.57
CA SER A 94 0.50 -6.13 -3.51
C SER A 94 1.36 -6.91 -2.49
N GLU A 95 2.70 -6.80 -2.55
CA GLU A 95 3.58 -7.41 -1.56
C GLU A 95 3.67 -6.56 -0.28
N ALA A 96 4.12 -7.20 0.81
CA ALA A 96 4.34 -6.59 2.11
C ALA A 96 5.82 -6.61 2.52
N SER A 97 6.16 -5.99 3.65
CA SER A 97 7.49 -6.03 4.28
C SER A 97 8.66 -5.59 3.40
N ALA A 98 8.43 -4.64 2.49
CA ALA A 98 9.41 -4.15 1.52
C ALA A 98 10.01 -5.24 0.60
N SER A 99 9.33 -6.39 0.48
CA SER A 99 9.75 -7.48 -0.40
C SER A 99 9.71 -7.05 -1.87
N GLY A 100 10.75 -7.45 -2.62
CA GLY A 100 10.83 -7.21 -4.07
C GLY A 100 11.02 -5.75 -4.48
N ILE A 101 11.40 -4.85 -3.57
CA ILE A 101 11.71 -3.46 -3.89
C ILE A 101 13.12 -3.37 -4.49
N ILE A 102 13.23 -2.76 -5.67
CA ILE A 102 14.49 -2.52 -6.37
C ILE A 102 14.69 -1.02 -6.51
N LYS A 103 15.87 -0.52 -6.12
CA LYS A 103 16.27 0.87 -6.34
C LYS A 103 16.86 1.00 -7.74
N ILE A 104 16.44 2.01 -8.48
CA ILE A 104 16.76 2.24 -9.89
C ILE A 104 17.44 3.61 -10.01
N HIS A 105 18.56 3.68 -10.72
CA HIS A 105 19.39 4.88 -10.80
C HIS A 105 19.42 5.53 -12.19
N SER A 106 18.89 4.86 -13.21
CA SER A 106 18.84 5.41 -14.56
C SER A 106 17.65 4.88 -15.36
N LYS A 107 17.34 5.57 -16.48
CA LYS A 107 16.30 5.14 -17.41
C LYS A 107 16.61 3.80 -18.05
N ASP A 108 17.89 3.55 -18.38
CA ASP A 108 18.33 2.31 -18.98
C ASP A 108 18.16 1.13 -18.00
N GLU A 109 18.53 1.34 -16.72
CA GLU A 109 18.32 0.35 -15.67
C GLU A 109 16.83 0.04 -15.48
N LEU A 110 15.97 1.08 -15.50
CA LEU A 110 14.52 0.91 -15.42
C LEU A 110 14.01 0.00 -16.54
N TRP A 111 14.41 0.31 -17.80
CA TRP A 111 13.99 -0.47 -18.96
C TRP A 111 14.53 -1.91 -18.93
N GLN A 112 15.77 -2.10 -18.50
CA GLN A 112 16.31 -3.43 -18.30
C GLN A 112 15.42 -4.23 -17.34
N LYS A 113 15.05 -3.68 -16.18
CA LYS A 113 14.18 -4.36 -15.20
C LYS A 113 12.77 -4.59 -15.73
N VAL A 114 12.20 -3.64 -16.45
CA VAL A 114 10.88 -3.78 -17.08
C VAL A 114 10.87 -4.94 -18.08
N HIS A 115 11.93 -5.09 -18.88
CA HIS A 115 12.07 -6.22 -19.82
C HIS A 115 12.27 -7.55 -19.09
N GLU A 116 13.08 -7.58 -18.03
CA GLU A 116 13.27 -8.78 -17.19
C GLU A 116 11.96 -9.26 -16.55
N LEU A 117 11.08 -8.35 -16.17
CA LEU A 117 9.75 -8.66 -15.63
C LEU A 117 8.79 -9.24 -16.70
N GLY A 118 8.97 -8.89 -17.96
CA GLY A 118 8.10 -9.35 -19.03
C GLY A 118 6.61 -9.09 -18.72
N PRO A 119 5.73 -10.12 -18.83
CA PRO A 119 4.31 -9.97 -18.52
C PRO A 119 4.01 -9.61 -17.06
N ASP A 120 4.89 -9.98 -16.12
CA ASP A 120 4.72 -9.67 -14.70
C ASP A 120 4.89 -8.17 -14.36
N ARG A 121 5.36 -7.36 -15.33
CA ARG A 121 5.43 -5.90 -15.19
C ARG A 121 4.10 -5.28 -14.74
N LEU A 122 2.97 -5.88 -15.09
CA LEU A 122 1.63 -5.46 -14.66
C LEU A 122 1.43 -5.52 -13.14
N ARG A 123 2.23 -6.29 -12.43
CA ARG A 123 2.21 -6.44 -10.97
C ARG A 123 3.12 -5.46 -10.24
N TYR A 124 3.78 -4.55 -10.97
CA TYR A 124 4.73 -3.59 -10.43
C TYR A 124 4.30 -2.15 -10.71
N LEU A 125 4.88 -1.24 -9.98
CA LEU A 125 4.87 0.20 -10.25
C LEU A 125 6.27 0.75 -10.03
N VAL A 126 6.56 1.89 -10.66
CA VAL A 126 7.74 2.70 -10.38
C VAL A 126 7.30 3.97 -9.65
N GLU A 127 8.09 4.40 -8.66
CA GLU A 127 7.85 5.66 -7.97
C GLU A 127 9.17 6.36 -7.62
N GLN A 128 9.12 7.68 -7.47
CA GLN A 128 10.26 8.47 -7.04
C GLN A 128 10.71 8.03 -5.66
N PHE A 129 11.99 7.73 -5.49
CA PHE A 129 12.56 7.47 -4.18
C PHE A 129 12.61 8.78 -3.37
N LYS A 130 12.04 8.74 -2.18
CA LYS A 130 12.09 9.86 -1.22
C LYS A 130 12.94 9.41 -0.03
N PRO A 131 14.17 9.97 0.12
CA PRO A 131 14.97 9.70 1.32
C PRO A 131 14.31 10.35 2.54
N GLY A 132 14.58 9.80 3.72
CA GLY A 132 14.10 10.35 4.98
C GLY A 132 13.66 9.29 5.98
N ALA A 133 13.25 9.74 7.14
CA ALA A 133 12.66 8.89 8.16
C ALA A 133 11.35 8.30 7.66
N VAL A 134 11.10 7.04 8.01
CA VAL A 134 9.87 6.33 7.65
C VAL A 134 9.02 6.16 8.89
N TYR A 135 7.75 6.50 8.76
CA TYR A 135 6.77 6.41 9.83
C TYR A 135 5.64 5.48 9.41
N HIS A 136 4.92 4.96 10.40
CA HIS A 136 3.62 4.35 10.21
C HIS A 136 2.62 4.94 11.21
N CYS A 137 1.36 4.94 10.81
CA CYS A 137 0.26 5.38 11.65
C CYS A 137 -0.75 4.25 11.72
N ASP A 138 -0.88 3.65 12.91
CA ASP A 138 -1.86 2.61 13.17
C ASP A 138 -3.12 3.24 13.76
N GLY A 139 -4.29 2.78 13.34
CA GLY A 139 -5.51 3.43 13.77
C GLY A 139 -6.76 2.55 13.73
N ILE A 140 -7.75 2.95 14.50
CA ILE A 140 -9.09 2.38 14.48
C ILE A 140 -10.03 3.40 13.85
N ASN A 141 -10.68 2.97 12.77
CA ASN A 141 -11.66 3.77 12.05
C ASN A 141 -13.04 3.11 12.14
N TRP A 142 -14.06 3.90 12.43
CA TRP A 142 -15.43 3.42 12.52
C TRP A 142 -16.39 4.44 11.91
N HIS A 143 -17.20 3.99 10.96
CA HIS A 143 -18.16 4.86 10.24
C HIS A 143 -17.55 6.16 9.72
N GLY A 144 -16.37 6.08 9.08
CA GLY A 144 -15.68 7.23 8.50
C GLY A 144 -15.00 8.16 9.52
N LYS A 145 -14.94 7.78 10.79
CA LYS A 145 -14.25 8.54 11.84
C LYS A 145 -13.05 7.79 12.36
N VAL A 146 -11.92 8.47 12.45
CA VAL A 146 -10.75 7.98 13.18
C VAL A 146 -11.05 8.06 14.67
N LEU A 147 -11.21 6.93 15.33
CA LEU A 147 -11.45 6.85 16.77
C LEU A 147 -10.16 6.87 17.58
N TYR A 148 -9.10 6.31 17.01
CA TYR A 148 -7.78 6.22 17.61
C TYR A 148 -6.72 6.21 16.52
N SER A 149 -5.58 6.83 16.74
CA SER A 149 -4.39 6.71 15.92
C SER A 149 -3.13 6.82 16.76
N LEU A 150 -2.10 6.06 16.37
CA LEU A 150 -0.78 6.06 16.99
C LEU A 150 0.25 6.18 15.88
N THR A 151 1.11 7.18 15.98
CA THR A 151 2.22 7.40 15.07
C THR A 151 3.49 6.79 15.64
N SER A 152 4.20 6.02 14.83
CA SER A 152 5.49 5.43 15.17
C SER A 152 6.50 5.65 14.05
N GLN A 153 7.77 5.77 14.42
CA GLN A 153 8.90 5.90 13.50
C GLN A 153 9.68 4.60 13.46
N TYR A 154 10.02 4.11 12.26
CA TYR A 154 10.97 3.02 12.11
C TYR A 154 12.38 3.49 12.50
N LEU A 155 13.10 2.69 13.31
CA LEU A 155 14.49 2.99 13.72
C LEU A 155 15.51 2.72 12.60
N ALA A 156 15.18 1.79 11.70
CA ALA A 156 15.80 1.61 10.40
C ALA A 156 14.67 1.38 9.39
N THR A 157 14.82 1.87 8.16
CA THR A 157 13.73 1.77 7.18
C THR A 157 13.42 0.31 6.83
N PRO A 158 12.17 -0.04 6.51
CA PRO A 158 11.83 -1.39 6.07
C PRO A 158 12.68 -1.89 4.89
N MET A 159 13.09 -0.99 3.99
CA MET A 159 13.94 -1.33 2.86
C MET A 159 15.36 -1.69 3.31
N GLU A 160 15.96 -0.94 4.23
CA GLU A 160 17.30 -1.25 4.79
C GLU A 160 17.29 -2.60 5.48
N ILE A 161 16.27 -2.90 6.29
CA ILE A 161 16.15 -4.19 6.98
C ILE A 161 15.93 -5.34 5.99
N SER A 162 15.07 -5.15 5.00
CA SER A 162 14.79 -6.18 3.99
C SER A 162 16.02 -6.53 3.14
N GLN A 163 16.88 -5.55 2.84
CA GLN A 163 18.07 -5.74 2.00
C GLN A 163 19.32 -6.09 2.78
N GLY A 164 19.49 -5.52 3.97
CA GLY A 164 20.70 -5.67 4.80
C GLY A 164 20.56 -6.67 5.95
N GLY A 165 19.36 -7.16 6.20
CA GLY A 165 19.06 -7.95 7.39
C GLY A 165 18.89 -7.10 8.64
N GLY A 166 18.40 -7.71 9.71
CA GLY A 166 18.19 -7.03 11.00
C GLY A 166 16.81 -7.29 11.58
N ILE A 167 16.41 -6.47 12.53
CA ILE A 167 15.15 -6.57 13.24
C ILE A 167 14.31 -5.33 12.93
N PHE A 168 13.08 -5.53 12.48
CA PHE A 168 12.10 -4.46 12.37
C PHE A 168 11.77 -3.90 13.75
N ARG A 169 12.10 -2.63 13.96
CA ARG A 169 11.82 -1.92 15.20
C ARG A 169 11.25 -0.56 14.89
N SER A 170 10.24 -0.17 15.65
CA SER A 170 9.71 1.18 15.65
C SER A 170 9.59 1.71 17.08
N ALA A 171 9.57 3.03 17.20
CA ALA A 171 9.33 3.71 18.46
C ALA A 171 8.17 4.68 18.28
N ASN A 172 7.32 4.78 19.31
CA ASN A 172 6.23 5.73 19.29
C ASN A 172 6.78 7.16 19.23
N VAL A 173 6.20 7.96 18.37
CA VAL A 173 6.49 9.39 18.28
C VAL A 173 5.87 10.09 19.50
N PRO A 174 6.56 11.02 20.16
CA PRO A 174 6.01 11.72 21.32
C PRO A 174 4.69 12.42 20.97
N TYR A 175 3.70 12.22 21.80
CA TYR A 175 2.38 12.82 21.63
C TYR A 175 2.46 14.36 21.62
N ASN A 176 1.71 14.98 20.71
CA ASN A 176 1.73 16.43 20.43
C ASN A 176 3.06 16.99 19.87
N SER A 177 4.03 16.15 19.48
CA SER A 177 5.21 16.60 18.73
C SER A 177 4.84 17.13 17.34
N ALA A 178 5.78 17.80 16.68
CA ALA A 178 5.59 18.31 15.33
C ALA A 178 5.35 17.15 14.34
N ASP A 179 6.13 16.09 14.43
CA ASP A 179 6.03 14.91 13.56
C ASP A 179 4.68 14.20 13.74
N GLU A 180 4.25 14.01 15.00
CA GLU A 180 2.95 13.37 15.27
C GLU A 180 1.80 14.17 14.65
N LYS A 181 1.80 15.50 14.80
CA LYS A 181 0.76 16.38 14.24
C LYS A 181 0.72 16.34 12.70
N GLU A 182 1.88 16.40 12.05
CA GLU A 182 1.94 16.36 10.58
C GLU A 182 1.49 14.98 10.05
N ILE A 183 1.93 13.89 10.67
CA ILE A 183 1.54 12.55 10.23
C ILE A 183 0.06 12.29 10.50
N SER A 184 -0.47 12.70 11.65
CA SER A 184 -1.90 12.59 11.96
C SER A 184 -2.75 13.37 10.97
N LYS A 185 -2.29 14.55 10.51
CA LYS A 185 -2.96 15.33 9.48
C LYS A 185 -3.00 14.59 8.14
N VAL A 186 -1.87 14.01 7.73
CA VAL A 186 -1.81 13.20 6.50
C VAL A 186 -2.67 11.95 6.62
N ASN A 187 -2.63 11.27 7.78
CA ASN A 187 -3.49 10.12 8.05
C ASN A 187 -4.98 10.46 7.90
N ALA A 188 -5.41 11.59 8.47
CA ALA A 188 -6.81 12.04 8.33
C ALA A 188 -7.19 12.33 6.87
N GLN A 189 -6.27 12.86 6.04
CA GLN A 189 -6.49 13.06 4.61
C GLN A 189 -6.63 11.72 3.88
N VAL A 190 -5.76 10.75 4.16
CA VAL A 190 -5.80 9.40 3.57
C VAL A 190 -7.11 8.70 3.93
N MET A 191 -7.52 8.76 5.19
CA MET A 191 -8.74 8.10 5.66
C MET A 191 -10.02 8.74 5.12
N LYS A 192 -9.96 10.00 4.69
CA LYS A 192 -11.08 10.69 4.04
C LYS A 192 -11.13 10.41 2.52
N ALA A 193 -9.99 10.10 1.92
CA ALA A 193 -9.87 9.80 0.50
C ALA A 193 -10.54 8.48 0.14
#